data_683d2fafb5aa7e2ed2d1990a6a596d99
#
_entry.id   683d2fafb5aa7e2ed2d1990a6a596d99
#
_cell.length_a   1.000
_cell.length_b   1.000
_cell.length_c   1.000
_cell.angle_alpha   90.00
_cell.angle_beta   90.00
_cell.angle_gamma   90.00
#
_symmetry.space_group_name_H-M   'P 1'
#
loop_
_entity.id
_entity.type
_entity.pdbx_description
1 polymer ?
#
loop_
_entity_poly.entity_id
_entity_poly.type
_entity_poly.pdbx_seq_one_letter_code
_entity_poly.pdbx_strand_id
1 'polypeptide(L)'
;MTTSHLPVAPSVAPETESPAADRLISGTPEFTTWNLEERDGLYCGIWQSTPGKWKVVYDEWEYFRILSGTSILTEDGGESITLKAGDAHIIRPEFTGTWEVVETTTKDYVIRL
;
A
#
# COMPACT_ATOMS: atom_id res chain seq x y z
N MET A 1 26.19 8.57 -5.76
CA MET A 1 25.71 9.35 -4.63
C MET A 1 25.04 8.45 -3.61
N THR A 2 25.28 8.69 -2.34
CA THR A 2 24.78 7.81 -1.27
C THR A 2 23.45 8.27 -0.66
N THR A 3 22.87 9.35 -1.15
CA THR A 3 21.56 9.84 -0.70
C THR A 3 20.65 10.08 -1.89
N SER A 4 19.35 9.97 -1.65
CA SER A 4 18.33 10.23 -2.67
C SER A 4 17.18 11.00 -2.06
N HIS A 5 16.61 11.92 -2.83
CA HIS A 5 15.40 12.62 -2.44
C HIS A 5 14.19 11.88 -2.99
N LEU A 6 13.20 11.60 -2.14
CA LEU A 6 11.97 10.93 -2.55
C LEU A 6 10.82 11.94 -2.57
N PRO A 7 10.46 12.46 -3.75
CA PRO A 7 9.39 13.47 -3.83
C PRO A 7 8.01 12.85 -3.59
N VAL A 8 7.10 13.64 -3.02
CA VAL A 8 5.69 13.21 -2.83
C VAL A 8 4.91 13.22 -4.15
N ALA A 9 5.41 13.91 -5.15
CA ALA A 9 4.85 13.93 -6.50
C ALA A 9 5.95 13.51 -7.49
N PRO A 10 6.20 12.19 -7.61
CA PRO A 10 7.32 11.70 -8.42
C PRO A 10 7.07 11.90 -9.90
N SER A 11 8.17 12.09 -10.65
CA SER A 11 8.14 12.26 -12.10
C SER A 11 8.35 10.95 -12.86
N VAL A 12 8.65 9.84 -12.16
CA VAL A 12 8.79 8.54 -12.81
C VAL A 12 7.43 8.06 -13.32
N ALA A 13 7.44 7.28 -14.40
CA ALA A 13 6.20 6.71 -14.92
C ALA A 13 5.66 5.67 -13.93
N PRO A 14 4.39 5.75 -13.53
CA PRO A 14 3.82 4.78 -12.61
C PRO A 14 3.43 3.48 -13.31
N GLU A 15 3.32 2.41 -12.53
CA GLU A 15 2.66 1.18 -12.94
C GLU A 15 1.23 1.19 -12.41
N THR A 16 0.30 0.66 -13.21
CA THR A 16 -1.10 0.56 -12.81
C THR A 16 -1.52 -0.90 -12.79
N GLU A 17 -2.29 -1.28 -11.77
CA GLU A 17 -2.76 -2.63 -11.57
C GLU A 17 -4.15 -2.64 -10.94
N SER A 18 -4.77 -3.80 -10.94
CA SER A 18 -6.01 -4.07 -10.21
C SER A 18 -5.80 -5.31 -9.35
N PRO A 19 -6.56 -5.51 -8.28
CA PRO A 19 -6.46 -6.74 -7.51
C PRO A 19 -6.79 -7.94 -8.39
N ALA A 20 -6.15 -9.08 -8.11
CA ALA A 20 -6.51 -10.33 -8.76
C ALA A 20 -7.99 -10.63 -8.51
N ALA A 21 -8.68 -11.21 -9.52
CA ALA A 21 -10.11 -11.44 -9.45
C ALA A 21 -10.53 -12.31 -8.25
N ASP A 22 -9.69 -13.26 -7.86
CA ASP A 22 -9.95 -14.14 -6.72
C ASP A 22 -9.72 -13.45 -5.36
N ARG A 23 -9.11 -12.27 -5.35
CA ARG A 23 -8.89 -11.47 -4.14
C ARG A 23 -9.88 -10.31 -3.99
N LEU A 24 -10.47 -9.86 -5.08
CA LEU A 24 -11.40 -8.73 -5.05
C LEU A 24 -12.67 -9.09 -4.28
N ILE A 25 -13.05 -8.25 -3.33
CA ILE A 25 -14.26 -8.40 -2.53
C ILE A 25 -15.36 -7.46 -3.01
N SER A 26 -15.03 -6.17 -3.22
CA SER A 26 -16.01 -5.21 -3.69
C SER A 26 -15.35 -4.02 -4.38
N GLY A 27 -16.13 -3.32 -5.23
CA GLY A 27 -15.66 -2.16 -5.95
C GLY A 27 -14.81 -2.50 -7.16
N THR A 28 -14.20 -1.48 -7.72
CA THR A 28 -13.28 -1.60 -8.86
C THR A 28 -12.01 -0.81 -8.56
N PRO A 29 -11.26 -1.16 -7.50
CA PRO A 29 -10.07 -0.40 -7.13
C PRO A 29 -9.01 -0.51 -8.20
N GLU A 30 -8.32 0.61 -8.44
CA GLU A 30 -7.19 0.68 -9.35
C GLU A 30 -5.97 1.13 -8.55
N PHE A 31 -4.89 0.37 -8.65
CA PHE A 31 -3.62 0.67 -7.98
C PHE A 31 -2.71 1.43 -8.92
N THR A 32 -2.04 2.45 -8.40
CA THR A 32 -1.00 3.19 -9.10
C THR A 32 0.23 3.20 -8.21
N THR A 33 1.36 2.73 -8.74
CA THR A 33 2.59 2.59 -7.97
C THR A 33 3.73 3.36 -8.65
N TRP A 34 4.36 4.25 -7.89
CA TRP A 34 5.60 4.91 -8.28
C TRP A 34 6.73 4.32 -7.44
N ASN A 35 7.41 3.29 -7.99
CA ASN A 35 8.53 2.66 -7.30
C ASN A 35 9.78 3.51 -7.51
N LEU A 36 10.32 4.09 -6.44
CA LEU A 36 11.40 5.05 -6.49
C LEU A 36 12.77 4.43 -6.21
N GLU A 37 12.80 3.32 -5.50
CA GLU A 37 14.02 2.56 -5.30
C GLU A 37 13.71 1.06 -5.27
N GLU A 38 14.61 0.28 -5.87
CA GLU A 38 14.58 -1.17 -5.84
C GLU A 38 16.03 -1.65 -5.77
N ARG A 39 16.43 -2.18 -4.64
CA ARG A 39 17.80 -2.63 -4.41
C ARG A 39 17.85 -3.71 -3.35
N ASP A 40 18.43 -4.87 -3.71
CA ASP A 40 18.71 -5.96 -2.77
C ASP A 40 17.48 -6.40 -1.96
N GLY A 41 16.31 -6.49 -2.62
CA GLY A 41 15.06 -6.87 -1.97
C GLY A 41 14.39 -5.75 -1.19
N LEU A 42 14.92 -4.53 -1.27
CA LEU A 42 14.33 -3.35 -0.63
C LEU A 42 13.66 -2.49 -1.70
N TYR A 43 12.39 -2.17 -1.45
CA TYR A 43 11.58 -1.34 -2.36
C TYR A 43 11.05 -0.16 -1.58
N CYS A 44 11.06 1.02 -2.16
CA CYS A 44 10.33 2.15 -1.59
C CYS A 44 9.78 3.06 -2.68
N GLY A 45 8.68 3.72 -2.36
CA GLY A 45 8.01 4.59 -3.31
C GLY A 45 6.69 5.08 -2.78
N ILE A 46 5.77 5.33 -3.72
CA ILE A 46 4.42 5.82 -3.44
C ILE A 46 3.42 4.90 -4.12
N TRP A 47 2.35 4.60 -3.40
CA TRP A 47 1.25 3.77 -3.86
C TRP A 47 -0.06 4.51 -3.62
N GLN A 48 -0.98 4.38 -4.57
CA GLN A 48 -2.31 4.96 -4.48
C GLN A 48 -3.33 3.94 -4.94
N SER A 49 -4.49 3.91 -4.29
CA SER A 49 -5.63 3.14 -4.77
C SER A 49 -6.91 3.95 -4.68
N THR A 50 -7.74 3.77 -5.70
CA THR A 50 -9.13 4.22 -5.70
C THR A 50 -10.00 3.30 -4.83
N PRO A 51 -11.25 3.69 -4.47
CA PRO A 51 -12.08 2.91 -3.55
C PRO A 51 -12.35 1.48 -3.99
N GLY A 52 -12.35 0.59 -3.00
CA GLY A 52 -12.63 -0.83 -3.17
C GLY A 52 -12.10 -1.63 -1.99
N LYS A 53 -12.34 -2.94 -2.00
CA LYS A 53 -11.93 -3.84 -0.92
C LYS A 53 -11.43 -5.15 -1.51
N TRP A 54 -10.31 -5.64 -0.97
CA TRP A 54 -9.70 -6.88 -1.44
C TRP A 54 -8.94 -7.60 -0.32
N LYS A 55 -8.70 -8.89 -0.54
CA LYS A 55 -7.89 -9.71 0.35
C LYS A 55 -6.42 -9.44 0.12
N VAL A 56 -5.65 -9.38 1.19
CA VAL A 56 -4.20 -9.23 1.14
C VAL A 56 -3.52 -10.37 1.90
N VAL A 57 -2.42 -10.83 1.35
CA VAL A 57 -1.54 -11.83 1.96
C VAL A 57 -0.12 -11.28 1.86
N TYR A 58 0.56 -11.12 2.98
CA TYR A 58 1.91 -10.56 3.02
C TYR A 58 2.93 -11.65 3.34
N ASP A 59 3.84 -11.87 2.40
CA ASP A 59 5.06 -12.66 2.64
C ASP A 59 6.22 -11.74 2.95
N GLU A 60 6.10 -10.47 2.63
CA GLU A 60 7.08 -9.42 2.83
C GLU A 60 6.79 -8.61 4.10
N TRP A 61 7.75 -7.83 4.51
CA TRP A 61 7.61 -6.80 5.55
C TRP A 61 7.37 -5.45 4.88
N GLU A 62 6.41 -4.68 5.36
CA GLU A 62 6.13 -3.35 4.83
C GLU A 62 5.94 -2.34 5.96
N TYR A 63 6.64 -1.21 5.85
CA TYR A 63 6.33 0.02 6.58
C TYR A 63 5.67 1.00 5.62
N PHE A 64 4.62 1.68 6.06
CA PHE A 64 4.01 2.73 5.25
C PHE A 64 3.48 3.86 6.11
N ARG A 65 3.33 5.02 5.48
CA ARG A 65 2.64 6.17 6.07
C ARG A 65 1.58 6.64 5.09
N ILE A 66 0.37 6.87 5.62
CA ILE A 66 -0.73 7.42 4.81
C ILE A 66 -0.47 8.91 4.59
N LEU A 67 -0.47 9.32 3.34
CA LEU A 67 -0.30 10.73 2.94
C LEU A 67 -1.65 11.41 2.77
N SER A 68 -2.66 10.69 2.25
CA SER A 68 -4.01 11.21 2.05
C SER A 68 -5.02 10.08 1.93
N GLY A 69 -6.27 10.39 2.17
CA GLY A 69 -7.38 9.43 2.06
C GLY A 69 -7.66 8.68 3.34
N THR A 70 -8.54 7.68 3.24
CA THR A 70 -8.98 6.84 4.35
C THR A 70 -9.05 5.39 3.91
N SER A 71 -8.40 4.50 4.65
CA SER A 71 -8.43 3.06 4.42
C SER A 71 -8.70 2.32 5.71
N ILE A 72 -9.21 1.09 5.59
CA ILE A 72 -9.45 0.19 6.73
C ILE A 72 -8.67 -1.08 6.49
N LEU A 73 -7.79 -1.43 7.42
CA LEU A 73 -7.02 -2.66 7.40
C LEU A 73 -7.58 -3.60 8.45
N THR A 74 -7.94 -4.82 8.06
CA THR A 74 -8.51 -5.82 8.95
C THR A 74 -7.68 -7.08 8.88
N GLU A 75 -7.20 -7.56 10.03
CA GLU A 75 -6.50 -8.85 10.12
C GLU A 75 -7.54 -9.97 10.24
N ASP A 76 -7.31 -11.10 9.56
CA ASP A 76 -8.19 -12.27 9.65
C ASP A 76 -8.25 -12.76 11.10
N GLY A 77 -9.49 -12.84 11.64
CA GLY A 77 -9.71 -13.23 13.04
C GLY A 77 -9.33 -12.16 14.06
N GLY A 78 -8.93 -10.97 13.60
CA GLY A 78 -8.49 -9.88 14.45
C GLY A 78 -9.31 -8.62 14.28
N GLU A 79 -8.70 -7.50 14.66
CA GLU A 79 -9.35 -6.20 14.68
C GLU A 79 -9.17 -5.44 13.37
N SER A 80 -10.06 -4.49 13.13
CA SER A 80 -9.93 -3.51 12.06
C SER A 80 -9.32 -2.23 12.60
N ILE A 81 -8.46 -1.60 11.81
CA ILE A 81 -7.96 -0.26 12.11
C ILE A 81 -8.28 0.67 10.94
N THR A 82 -8.64 1.90 11.27
CA THR A 82 -8.86 2.95 10.28
C THR A 82 -7.57 3.76 10.15
N LEU A 83 -7.09 3.89 8.92
CA LEU A 83 -5.86 4.58 8.58
C LEU A 83 -6.18 5.87 7.85
N LYS A 84 -5.65 6.98 8.37
CA LYS A 84 -5.85 8.32 7.80
C LYS A 84 -4.51 9.03 7.64
N ALA A 85 -4.52 10.16 6.96
CA ALA A 85 -3.32 10.95 6.72
C ALA A 85 -2.53 11.18 8.01
N GLY A 86 -1.25 10.88 7.98
CA GLY A 86 -0.34 10.95 9.11
C GLY A 86 -0.13 9.64 9.85
N ASP A 87 -1.01 8.65 9.67
CA ASP A 87 -0.87 7.35 10.34
C ASP A 87 0.23 6.53 9.67
N ALA A 88 1.11 5.96 10.47
CA ALA A 88 2.13 5.02 10.04
C ALA A 88 1.84 3.65 10.61
N HIS A 89 2.21 2.60 9.86
CA HIS A 89 1.91 1.24 10.26
C HIS A 89 2.95 0.27 9.71
N ILE A 90 3.10 -0.87 10.36
CA ILE A 90 3.95 -1.97 9.89
C ILE A 90 3.07 -3.19 9.69
N ILE A 91 3.22 -3.83 8.51
CA ILE A 91 2.66 -5.15 8.23
C ILE A 91 3.83 -6.12 8.14
N ARG A 92 3.77 -7.20 8.89
CA ARG A 92 4.84 -8.20 8.95
C ARG A 92 4.50 -9.41 8.09
N PRO A 93 5.51 -10.22 7.70
CA PRO A 93 5.26 -11.46 6.97
C PRO A 93 4.23 -12.33 7.69
N GLU A 94 3.47 -13.09 6.88
CA GLU A 94 2.39 -13.98 7.32
C GLU A 94 1.08 -13.27 7.66
N PHE A 95 1.01 -11.94 7.53
CA PHE A 95 -0.26 -11.25 7.67
C PHE A 95 -1.23 -11.68 6.58
N THR A 96 -2.47 -12.01 6.98
CA THR A 96 -3.59 -12.21 6.07
C THR A 96 -4.76 -11.38 6.55
N GLY A 97 -5.48 -10.77 5.64
CA GLY A 97 -6.60 -9.92 5.99
C GLY A 97 -7.19 -9.23 4.78
N THR A 98 -7.77 -8.06 5.01
CA THR A 98 -8.38 -7.25 3.96
C THR A 98 -7.91 -5.81 4.05
N TRP A 99 -7.80 -5.19 2.90
CA TRP A 99 -7.60 -3.74 2.76
C TRP A 99 -8.83 -3.16 2.10
N GLU A 100 -9.41 -2.15 2.71
CA GLU A 100 -10.52 -1.40 2.13
C GLU A 100 -10.14 0.05 1.96
N VAL A 101 -10.23 0.58 0.74
CA VAL A 101 -10.08 2.00 0.46
C VAL A 101 -11.47 2.61 0.48
N VAL A 102 -11.72 3.46 1.47
CA VAL A 102 -12.99 4.19 1.61
C VAL A 102 -12.94 5.47 0.79
N GLU A 103 -11.83 6.22 0.91
CA GLU A 103 -11.51 7.37 0.09
C GLU A 103 -10.15 7.12 -0.54
N THR A 104 -9.99 7.50 -1.81
CA THR A 104 -8.71 7.30 -2.53
C THR A 104 -7.54 7.55 -1.59
N THR A 105 -6.74 6.52 -1.39
CA THR A 105 -5.66 6.50 -0.39
C THR A 105 -4.32 6.53 -1.09
N THR A 106 -3.46 7.45 -0.65
CA THR A 106 -2.06 7.53 -1.09
C THR A 106 -1.17 7.28 0.11
N LYS A 107 -0.16 6.45 -0.06
CA LYS A 107 0.83 6.17 0.98
C LYS A 107 2.23 6.17 0.39
N ASP A 108 3.23 6.53 1.19
CA ASP A 108 4.60 6.14 0.91
C ASP A 108 4.87 4.80 1.59
N TYR A 109 5.78 4.01 1.01
CA TYR A 109 6.03 2.66 1.51
C TYR A 109 7.51 2.31 1.47
N VAL A 110 7.90 1.42 2.36
CA VAL A 110 9.17 0.71 2.34
C VAL A 110 8.84 -0.78 2.50
N ILE A 111 9.23 -1.58 1.52
CA ILE A 111 8.99 -3.02 1.50
C ILE A 111 10.32 -3.75 1.52
N ARG A 112 10.40 -4.79 2.36
CA ARG A 112 11.53 -5.69 2.44
C ARG A 112 11.09 -7.11 2.11
N LEU A 113 11.65 -7.65 1.04
CA LEU A 113 11.40 -9.05 0.66
C LEU A 113 12.22 -10.04 1.49
#